data_1424e697eb30c57e0cc60806c0cb825b
#
_entry.id   1424e697eb30c57e0cc60806c0cb825b
#
_cell.length_a   1.000
_cell.length_b   1.000
_cell.length_c   1.000
_cell.angle_alpha   90.00
_cell.angle_beta   90.00
_cell.angle_gamma   90.00
#
_symmetry.space_group_name_H-M   'P 1'
#
loop_
_entity.id
_entity.type
_entity.pdbx_description
1 polymer ?
#
loop_
_entity_poly.entity_id
_entity_poly.type
_entity_poly.pdbx_seq_one_letter_code
_entity_poly.pdbx_strand_id
1 'polypeptide(L)'
;MSKFGELINDKLPLLLVFYNTEDQVSNSMNPILKDVAAAMGDKGKVIKIDTEKNTKLSDALRVKGLPTLMIYKLGEMVWRQSGEQDANTLISLMQDHLA
;
A
#
# COMPACT_ATOMS: atom_id res chain seq x y z
N MET A 1 -2.64 10.73 19.05
CA MET A 1 -3.08 10.34 17.70
C MET A 1 -2.02 9.45 17.05
N SER A 2 -2.39 8.38 16.39
CA SER A 2 -1.40 7.49 15.82
C SER A 2 -0.78 8.09 14.56
N LYS A 3 0.49 7.75 14.32
CA LYS A 3 1.19 8.17 13.10
C LYS A 3 0.49 7.61 11.85
N PHE A 4 -0.14 6.45 11.98
CA PHE A 4 -0.87 5.84 10.88
C PHE A 4 -2.04 6.71 10.43
N GLY A 5 -2.81 7.24 11.38
CA GLY A 5 -3.93 8.13 11.06
C GLY A 5 -3.49 9.38 10.32
N GLU A 6 -2.33 9.93 10.69
CA GLU A 6 -1.75 11.07 9.98
C GLU A 6 -1.29 10.69 8.57
N LEU A 7 -0.66 9.51 8.46
CA LEU A 7 -0.14 9.02 7.18
C LEU A 7 -1.23 8.85 6.13
N ILE A 8 -2.36 8.24 6.51
CA ILE A 8 -3.44 7.94 5.57
C ILE A 8 -4.36 9.12 5.28
N ASN A 9 -4.25 10.20 6.05
CA ASN A 9 -5.11 11.37 5.87
C ASN A 9 -4.51 12.34 4.85
N ASP A 10 -4.41 11.86 3.60
CA ASP A 10 -3.83 12.62 2.50
C ASP A 10 -4.88 12.77 1.40
N LYS A 11 -4.86 13.91 0.71
CA LYS A 11 -5.73 14.16 -0.44
C LYS A 11 -5.36 13.31 -1.64
N LEU A 12 -4.12 12.85 -1.69
CA LEU A 12 -3.63 11.99 -2.76
C LEU A 12 -3.82 10.52 -2.38
N PRO A 13 -4.06 9.64 -3.35
CA PRO A 13 -4.13 8.22 -3.04
C PRO A 13 -2.81 7.71 -2.50
N LEU A 14 -2.90 6.86 -1.50
CA LEU A 14 -1.77 6.28 -0.82
C LEU A 14 -1.85 4.76 -0.93
N LEU A 15 -0.84 4.15 -1.54
CA LEU A 15 -0.74 2.69 -1.61
C LEU A 15 0.12 2.21 -0.45
N LEU A 16 -0.48 1.42 0.44
CA LEU A 16 0.24 0.75 1.51
C LEU A 16 0.50 -0.69 1.12
N VAL A 17 1.73 -1.14 1.31
CA VAL A 17 2.14 -2.50 1.01
C VAL A 17 2.68 -3.14 2.27
N PHE A 18 1.91 -4.07 2.82
CA PHE A 18 2.34 -4.84 3.99
C PHE A 18 3.15 -6.03 3.50
N TYR A 19 4.36 -6.17 3.99
CA TYR A 19 5.31 -7.17 3.52
C TYR A 19 6.11 -7.77 4.67
N ASN A 20 6.78 -8.88 4.35
CA ASN A 20 7.78 -9.49 5.23
C ASN A 20 9.04 -9.72 4.40
N THR A 21 10.19 -9.34 4.92
CA THR A 21 11.46 -9.44 4.20
C THR A 21 11.84 -10.88 3.83
N GLU A 22 11.29 -11.86 4.54
CA GLU A 22 11.54 -13.28 4.26
C GLU A 22 10.55 -13.86 3.25
N ASP A 23 9.49 -13.14 2.91
CA ASP A 23 8.49 -13.61 1.96
C ASP A 23 8.89 -13.25 0.53
N GLN A 24 9.09 -14.27 -0.30
CA GLN A 24 9.52 -14.07 -1.68
C GLN A 24 8.48 -13.32 -2.52
N VAL A 25 7.20 -13.58 -2.29
CA VAL A 25 6.13 -12.89 -3.03
C VAL A 25 6.13 -11.41 -2.70
N SER A 26 6.31 -11.07 -1.42
CA SER A 26 6.45 -9.67 -1.01
C SER A 26 7.63 -9.01 -1.70
N ASN A 27 8.77 -9.70 -1.75
CA ASN A 27 9.99 -9.15 -2.35
C ASN A 27 9.86 -8.99 -3.87
N SER A 28 9.12 -9.87 -4.54
CA SER A 28 8.89 -9.79 -5.98
C SER A 28 8.10 -8.56 -6.38
N MET A 29 7.40 -7.94 -5.43
CA MET A 29 6.65 -6.71 -5.67
C MET A 29 7.53 -5.46 -5.79
N ASN A 30 8.79 -5.52 -5.35
CA ASN A 30 9.64 -4.32 -5.32
C ASN A 30 9.77 -3.62 -6.68
N PRO A 31 10.06 -4.33 -7.80
CA PRO A 31 10.10 -3.65 -9.11
C PRO A 31 8.75 -3.09 -9.52
N ILE A 32 7.66 -3.79 -9.19
CA ILE A 32 6.30 -3.36 -9.50
C ILE A 32 6.00 -2.05 -8.76
N LEU A 33 6.36 -1.97 -7.50
CA LEU A 33 6.11 -0.78 -6.68
C LEU A 33 6.92 0.42 -7.16
N LYS A 34 8.14 0.19 -7.67
CA LYS A 34 8.94 1.25 -8.27
C LYS A 34 8.25 1.82 -9.52
N ASP A 35 7.67 0.94 -10.34
CA ASP A 35 6.94 1.37 -11.53
C ASP A 35 5.71 2.18 -11.17
N VAL A 36 4.97 1.74 -10.14
CA VAL A 36 3.79 2.46 -9.65
C VAL A 36 4.20 3.86 -9.14
N ALA A 37 5.24 3.91 -8.32
CA ALA A 37 5.71 5.18 -7.77
C ALA A 37 6.15 6.14 -8.88
N ALA A 38 6.84 5.63 -9.89
CA ALA A 38 7.29 6.45 -11.03
C ALA A 38 6.11 6.97 -11.83
N ALA A 39 5.10 6.12 -12.07
CA ALA A 39 3.92 6.51 -12.84
C ALA A 39 3.07 7.55 -12.12
N MET A 40 2.96 7.44 -10.80
CA MET A 40 2.16 8.40 -10.02
C MET A 40 2.89 9.72 -9.78
N GLY A 41 4.22 9.67 -9.67
CA GLY A 41 5.01 10.86 -9.41
C GLY A 41 4.60 11.52 -8.09
N ASP A 42 4.24 12.79 -8.15
CA ASP A 42 3.77 13.54 -6.98
C ASP A 42 2.26 13.44 -6.74
N LYS A 43 1.56 12.64 -7.56
CA LYS A 43 0.09 12.48 -7.47
C LYS A 43 -0.34 11.29 -6.63
N GLY A 44 0.58 10.58 -6.04
CA GLY A 44 0.29 9.46 -5.18
C GLY A 44 1.54 9.05 -4.43
N LYS A 45 1.35 8.23 -3.41
CA LYS A 45 2.46 7.75 -2.58
C LYS A 45 2.42 6.23 -2.48
N VAL A 46 3.60 5.63 -2.42
CA VAL A 46 3.74 4.18 -2.18
C VAL A 46 4.57 4.02 -0.91
N ILE A 47 3.99 3.38 0.09
CA ILE A 47 4.66 3.18 1.38
C ILE A 47 4.63 1.70 1.73
N LYS A 48 5.79 1.17 2.07
CA LYS A 48 5.96 -0.22 2.48
C LYS A 48 5.96 -0.30 4.01
N ILE A 49 5.25 -1.27 4.53
CA ILE A 49 5.14 -1.49 5.97
C ILE A 49 5.58 -2.91 6.28
N ASP A 50 6.65 -3.04 7.06
CA ASP A 50 7.15 -4.32 7.52
C ASP A 50 6.25 -4.83 8.64
N THR A 51 5.61 -5.99 8.43
CA THR A 51 4.66 -6.54 9.38
C THR A 51 5.32 -6.97 10.69
N GLU A 52 6.58 -7.37 10.66
CA GLU A 52 7.29 -7.76 11.88
C GLU A 52 7.60 -6.56 12.78
N LYS A 53 7.88 -5.41 12.18
CA LYS A 53 8.16 -4.17 12.92
C LYS A 53 6.90 -3.42 13.30
N ASN A 54 5.76 -3.78 12.72
CA ASN A 54 4.48 -3.08 12.91
C ASN A 54 3.38 -4.09 13.20
N THR A 55 3.61 -4.98 14.17
CA THR A 55 2.69 -6.07 14.49
C THR A 55 1.32 -5.58 14.95
N LYS A 56 1.29 -4.55 15.77
CA LYS A 56 0.02 -4.01 16.27
C LYS A 56 -0.83 -3.45 15.15
N LEU A 57 -0.22 -2.71 14.23
CA LEU A 57 -0.91 -2.16 13.08
C LEU A 57 -1.40 -3.27 12.15
N SER A 58 -0.54 -4.23 11.87
CA SER A 58 -0.87 -5.36 11.00
C SER A 58 -2.04 -6.17 11.57
N ASP A 59 -2.03 -6.42 12.86
CA ASP A 59 -3.11 -7.13 13.54
C ASP A 59 -4.41 -6.32 13.55
N ALA A 60 -4.31 -5.01 13.80
CA ALA A 60 -5.48 -4.13 13.81
C ALA A 60 -6.17 -4.09 12.44
N LEU A 61 -5.40 -4.14 11.37
CA LEU A 61 -5.92 -4.15 10.00
C LEU A 61 -6.17 -5.56 9.46
N ARG A 62 -5.95 -6.58 10.30
CA ARG A 62 -6.19 -7.98 9.96
C ARG A 62 -5.42 -8.44 8.73
N VAL A 63 -4.15 -8.05 8.66
CA VAL A 63 -3.25 -8.48 7.60
C VAL A 63 -2.84 -9.93 7.86
N LYS A 64 -3.27 -10.84 7.00
CA LYS A 64 -3.00 -12.28 7.17
C LYS A 64 -2.17 -12.87 6.03
N GLY A 65 -2.48 -12.49 4.80
CA GLY A 65 -1.70 -12.92 3.64
C GLY A 65 -0.69 -11.85 3.26
N LEU A 66 0.43 -12.23 2.67
CA LEU A 66 1.45 -11.29 2.23
C LEU A 66 1.77 -11.50 0.76
N PRO A 67 2.01 -10.42 0.03
CA PRO A 67 1.79 -9.05 0.47
C PRO A 67 0.31 -8.73 0.58
N THR A 68 -0.04 -7.78 1.44
CA THR A 68 -1.38 -7.20 1.45
C THR A 68 -1.25 -5.75 1.03
N LEU A 69 -2.05 -5.36 0.05
CA LEU A 69 -2.03 -4.02 -0.51
C LEU A 69 -3.34 -3.31 -0.18
N MET A 70 -3.23 -2.05 0.20
CA MET A 70 -4.38 -1.22 0.54
C MET A 70 -4.20 0.16 -0.08
N ILE A 71 -5.28 0.74 -0.57
CA ILE A 71 -5.27 2.14 -1.02
C ILE A 71 -6.14 2.95 -0.08
N TYR A 72 -5.56 4.01 0.45
CA TYR A 72 -6.24 4.97 1.32
C TYR A 72 -6.30 6.33 0.66
N LYS A 73 -7.37 7.05 0.94
CA LYS A 73 -7.53 8.45 0.53
C LYS A 73 -8.37 9.17 1.58
N LEU A 74 -7.87 10.30 2.06
CA LEU A 74 -8.55 11.11 3.08
C LEU A 74 -8.97 10.30 4.31
N GLY A 75 -8.11 9.38 4.71
CA GLY A 75 -8.34 8.55 5.89
C GLY A 75 -9.20 7.33 5.65
N GLU A 76 -9.72 7.12 4.44
CA GLU A 76 -10.60 6.00 4.12
C GLU A 76 -9.88 4.95 3.28
N MET A 77 -10.10 3.68 3.63
CA MET A 77 -9.65 2.56 2.82
C MET A 77 -10.59 2.41 1.63
N VAL A 78 -10.08 2.67 0.42
CA VAL A 78 -10.89 2.61 -0.80
C VAL A 78 -10.69 1.32 -1.57
N TRP A 79 -9.64 0.55 -1.25
CA TRP A 79 -9.37 -0.73 -1.92
C TRP A 79 -8.42 -1.57 -1.06
N ARG A 80 -8.56 -2.88 -1.15
CA ARG A 80 -7.69 -3.83 -0.45
C ARG A 80 -7.65 -5.16 -1.19
N GLN A 81 -6.46 -5.75 -1.28
CA GLN A 81 -6.28 -7.07 -1.88
C GLN A 81 -5.04 -7.73 -1.30
N SER A 82 -5.10 -9.02 -1.05
CA SER A 82 -3.94 -9.83 -0.69
C SER A 82 -3.38 -10.50 -1.93
N GLY A 83 -2.07 -10.71 -1.93
CA GLY A 83 -1.38 -11.36 -3.02
C GLY A 83 -0.80 -10.37 -4.02
N GLU A 84 -0.04 -10.89 -4.97
CA GLU A 84 0.66 -10.08 -5.96
C GLU A 84 -0.32 -9.42 -6.93
N GLN A 85 -0.05 -8.17 -7.26
CA GLN A 85 -0.80 -7.39 -8.23
C GLN A 85 0.18 -6.80 -9.25
N ASP A 86 -0.26 -6.64 -10.50
CA ASP A 86 0.60 -6.02 -11.51
C ASP A 86 0.57 -4.49 -11.42
N ALA A 87 1.59 -3.87 -12.01
CA ALA A 87 1.75 -2.41 -11.94
C ALA A 87 0.58 -1.68 -12.60
N ASN A 88 0.12 -2.15 -13.75
CA ASN A 88 -0.97 -1.49 -14.47
C ASN A 88 -2.27 -1.47 -13.67
N THR A 89 -2.58 -2.57 -12.99
CA THR A 89 -3.76 -2.66 -12.12
C THR A 89 -3.66 -1.63 -10.99
N LEU A 90 -2.51 -1.58 -10.32
CA LEU A 90 -2.30 -0.67 -9.20
C LEU A 90 -2.34 0.79 -9.65
N ILE A 91 -1.71 1.11 -10.78
CA ILE A 91 -1.71 2.47 -11.33
C ILE A 91 -3.14 2.91 -11.67
N SER A 92 -3.90 2.05 -12.33
CA SER A 92 -5.30 2.35 -12.68
C SER A 92 -6.14 2.62 -11.44
N LEU A 93 -5.99 1.78 -10.40
CA LEU A 93 -6.74 1.95 -9.16
C LEU A 93 -6.38 3.26 -8.47
N MET A 94 -5.10 3.61 -8.44
CA MET A 94 -4.68 4.87 -7.83
C MET A 94 -5.17 6.06 -8.63
N GLN A 95 -5.12 6.00 -9.97
CA GLN A 95 -5.62 7.07 -10.83
C GLN A 95 -7.12 7.29 -10.68
N ASP A 96 -7.88 6.24 -10.43
CA ASP A 96 -9.33 6.33 -10.19
C ASP A 96 -9.66 7.17 -8.96
N HIS A 97 -8.70 7.36 -8.07
CA HIS A 97 -8.89 8.09 -6.82
C HIS A 97 -8.17 9.44 -6.79
N LEU A 98 -7.75 9.94 -7.96
CA LEU A 98 -7.07 11.24 -8.04
C LEU A 98 -8.03 12.43 -7.92
N ALA A 99 -9.25 12.25 -8.30
CA ALA A 99 -10.24 13.36 -8.28
C ALA A 99 -10.80 13.61 -6.89
#